data_3607affd83ddc31cabbeaf4f91f20d2b
#
_entry.id   3607affd83ddc31cabbeaf4f91f20d2b
#
_cell.length_a   1.000
_cell.length_b   1.000
_cell.length_c   1.000
_cell.angle_alpha   90.00
_cell.angle_beta   90.00
_cell.angle_gamma   90.00
#
_symmetry.space_group_name_H-M   'P 1'
#
loop_
_entity.id
_entity.type
_entity.pdbx_description
1 polymer ?
#
loop_
_entity_poly.entity_id
_entity_poly.type
_entity_poly.pdbx_seq_one_letter_code
_entity_poly.pdbx_strand_id
1 'polypeptide(L)'
;MSTYDGKKIVITGGSSGIGLTAARLFADGGARVLITGRTRSTLDAALEQLGDKAVAVRSDAANLKDIEALADTVAEHFGGVDALFVNAGVTASAPFDSTTEEMYDALFGINTKGPYFTVQALAPLLHEGSGVVLTTSVVNVLGLDALSVYSASKAALRSMTRTLARELLPRKVRVNAVSPGPIDTGVLDRSLPADVVETMKDTYRSTNPMQRLGMSEEVAAAVAYLAFGATFSTGTEFPVDGGASQL
;
A
#
# COMPACT_ATOMS: atom_id res chain seq x y z
N MET A 1 25.97 8.96 6.00
CA MET A 1 25.16 7.73 6.24
C MET A 1 23.87 7.90 5.45
N SER A 2 23.43 6.88 4.74
CA SER A 2 22.15 6.91 4.05
C SER A 2 20.98 6.88 5.06
N THR A 3 19.85 7.49 4.70
CA THR A 3 18.76 7.82 5.64
C THR A 3 18.13 6.57 6.30
N TYR A 4 18.17 5.41 5.63
CA TYR A 4 17.56 4.15 6.09
C TYR A 4 18.57 3.01 6.24
N ASP A 5 19.84 3.33 6.42
CA ASP A 5 20.91 2.33 6.50
C ASP A 5 20.63 1.30 7.60
N GLY A 6 20.75 0.00 7.23
CA GLY A 6 20.47 -1.12 8.11
C GLY A 6 18.98 -1.38 8.45
N LYS A 7 18.04 -0.51 8.00
CA LYS A 7 16.61 -0.72 8.23
C LYS A 7 16.07 -1.88 7.40
N LYS A 8 15.13 -2.63 7.96
CA LYS A 8 14.48 -3.80 7.37
C LYS A 8 13.02 -3.50 7.12
N ILE A 9 12.62 -3.47 5.85
CA ILE A 9 11.30 -2.99 5.44
C ILE A 9 10.60 -4.06 4.60
N VAL A 10 9.37 -4.37 4.97
CA VAL A 10 8.51 -5.29 4.20
C VAL A 10 7.43 -4.47 3.50
N ILE A 11 7.24 -4.71 2.18
CA ILE A 11 6.27 -4.02 1.34
C ILE A 11 5.43 -5.03 0.57
N THR A 12 4.13 -5.08 0.85
CA THR A 12 3.22 -5.90 0.04
C THR A 12 2.81 -5.16 -1.22
N GLY A 13 2.71 -5.88 -2.36
CA GLY A 13 2.46 -5.24 -3.65
C GLY A 13 3.60 -4.33 -4.10
N GLY A 14 4.85 -4.70 -3.76
CA GLY A 14 6.06 -3.92 -4.05
C GLY A 14 6.63 -4.11 -5.46
N SER A 15 5.95 -4.85 -6.34
CA SER A 15 6.46 -5.11 -7.70
C SER A 15 6.03 -4.07 -8.75
N SER A 16 5.23 -3.07 -8.39
CA SER A 16 4.79 -2.02 -9.31
C SER A 16 4.23 -0.79 -8.57
N GLY A 17 4.03 0.30 -9.30
CA GLY A 17 3.36 1.51 -8.84
C GLY A 17 3.93 2.08 -7.54
N ILE A 18 3.04 2.51 -6.64
CA ILE A 18 3.40 3.11 -5.34
C ILE A 18 4.31 2.19 -4.53
N GLY A 19 4.01 0.88 -4.51
CA GLY A 19 4.79 -0.09 -3.74
C GLY A 19 6.24 -0.20 -4.22
N LEU A 20 6.45 -0.26 -5.54
CA LEU A 20 7.80 -0.32 -6.12
C LEU A 20 8.55 1.01 -5.92
N THR A 21 7.87 2.15 -6.07
CA THR A 21 8.48 3.47 -5.85
C THR A 21 8.91 3.64 -4.38
N ALA A 22 8.08 3.19 -3.44
CA ALA A 22 8.45 3.17 -2.02
C ALA A 22 9.63 2.21 -1.75
N ALA A 23 9.63 1.02 -2.37
CA ALA A 23 10.73 0.07 -2.25
C ALA A 23 12.05 0.67 -2.73
N ARG A 24 12.04 1.38 -3.87
CA ARG A 24 13.20 2.07 -4.41
C ARG A 24 13.69 3.17 -3.46
N LEU A 25 12.79 4.05 -3.00
CA LEU A 25 13.13 5.10 -2.05
C LEU A 25 13.87 4.56 -0.82
N PHE A 26 13.40 3.46 -0.27
CA PHE A 26 14.04 2.84 0.89
C PHE A 26 15.36 2.14 0.54
N ALA A 27 15.42 1.40 -0.57
CA ALA A 27 16.64 0.72 -1.02
C ALA A 27 17.77 1.71 -1.33
N ASP A 28 17.46 2.79 -2.05
CA ASP A 28 18.39 3.89 -2.35
C ASP A 28 18.86 4.58 -1.06
N GLY A 29 17.97 4.66 -0.05
CA GLY A 29 18.29 5.12 1.30
C GLY A 29 19.08 4.14 2.16
N GLY A 30 19.47 2.97 1.63
CA GLY A 30 20.34 1.99 2.30
C GLY A 30 19.61 0.86 3.03
N ALA A 31 18.28 0.83 3.02
CA ALA A 31 17.51 -0.23 3.66
C ALA A 31 17.64 -1.59 2.94
N ARG A 32 17.41 -2.65 3.70
CA ARG A 32 17.06 -3.97 3.15
C ARG A 32 15.55 -4.04 2.96
N VAL A 33 15.10 -4.36 1.74
CA VAL A 33 13.68 -4.34 1.39
C VAL A 33 13.22 -5.73 0.98
N LEU A 34 12.12 -6.22 1.55
CA LEU A 34 11.43 -7.40 1.06
C LEU A 34 10.11 -6.97 0.43
N ILE A 35 9.93 -7.30 -0.83
CA ILE A 35 8.72 -7.00 -1.59
C ILE A 35 7.91 -8.26 -1.86
N THR A 36 6.57 -8.13 -1.93
CA THR A 36 5.71 -9.21 -2.41
C THR A 36 4.94 -8.82 -3.67
N GLY A 37 4.54 -9.83 -4.42
CA GLY A 37 3.70 -9.72 -5.60
C GLY A 37 3.20 -11.09 -6.04
N ARG A 38 2.22 -11.13 -6.95
CA ARG A 38 1.62 -12.39 -7.44
C ARG A 38 2.38 -12.99 -8.61
N THR A 39 3.02 -12.18 -9.42
CA THR A 39 3.60 -12.57 -10.71
C THR A 39 5.11 -12.59 -10.63
N ARG A 40 5.72 -13.72 -10.93
CA ARG A 40 7.17 -13.89 -10.84
C ARG A 40 7.93 -12.91 -11.74
N SER A 41 7.51 -12.75 -12.99
CA SER A 41 8.19 -11.85 -13.93
C SER A 41 8.20 -10.39 -13.49
N THR A 42 7.10 -9.90 -12.85
CA THR A 42 7.07 -8.52 -12.31
C THR A 42 7.94 -8.38 -11.06
N LEU A 43 8.08 -9.42 -10.27
CA LEU A 43 8.99 -9.44 -9.12
C LEU A 43 10.44 -9.44 -9.57
N ASP A 44 10.80 -10.23 -10.58
CA ASP A 44 12.16 -10.28 -11.13
C ASP A 44 12.56 -8.92 -11.73
N ALA A 45 11.68 -8.28 -12.52
CA ALA A 45 11.90 -6.94 -13.05
C ALA A 45 12.00 -5.86 -11.96
N ALA A 46 11.32 -6.05 -10.84
CA ALA A 46 11.46 -5.15 -9.69
C ALA A 46 12.81 -5.34 -8.98
N LEU A 47 13.28 -6.58 -8.82
CA LEU A 47 14.61 -6.86 -8.24
C LEU A 47 15.75 -6.24 -9.06
N GLU A 48 15.66 -6.28 -10.39
CA GLU A 48 16.65 -5.62 -11.26
C GLU A 48 16.79 -4.12 -10.98
N GLN A 49 15.68 -3.47 -10.57
CA GLN A 49 15.66 -2.05 -10.22
C GLN A 49 16.11 -1.77 -8.79
N LEU A 50 15.88 -2.72 -7.86
CA LEU A 50 16.13 -2.53 -6.43
C LEU A 50 17.54 -2.97 -5.99
N GLY A 51 18.21 -3.80 -6.80
CA GLY A 51 19.56 -4.29 -6.54
C GLY A 51 19.63 -5.32 -5.41
N ASP A 52 20.86 -5.62 -4.98
CA ASP A 52 21.21 -6.77 -4.12
C ASP A 52 20.65 -6.70 -2.69
N LYS A 53 20.18 -5.53 -2.24
CA LYS A 53 19.58 -5.36 -0.91
C LYS A 53 18.10 -5.74 -0.85
N ALA A 54 17.50 -6.08 -1.98
CA ALA A 54 16.11 -6.45 -2.09
C ALA A 54 15.89 -7.96 -2.16
N VAL A 55 14.80 -8.40 -1.56
CA VAL A 55 14.29 -9.78 -1.64
C VAL A 55 12.87 -9.72 -2.20
N ALA A 56 12.54 -10.60 -3.14
CA ALA A 56 11.20 -10.70 -3.70
C ALA A 56 10.57 -12.05 -3.37
N VAL A 57 9.37 -12.02 -2.84
CA VAL A 57 8.59 -13.20 -2.43
C VAL A 57 7.29 -13.23 -3.21
N ARG A 58 7.01 -14.36 -3.88
CA ARG A 58 5.69 -14.55 -4.47
C ARG A 58 4.69 -14.82 -3.36
N SER A 59 3.71 -13.94 -3.22
CA SER A 59 2.64 -14.04 -2.21
C SER A 59 1.38 -13.36 -2.74
N ASP A 60 0.26 -14.05 -2.66
CA ASP A 60 -1.07 -13.51 -2.95
C ASP A 60 -1.68 -12.96 -1.66
N ALA A 61 -1.94 -11.67 -1.61
CA ALA A 61 -2.55 -11.01 -0.46
C ALA A 61 -3.97 -11.51 -0.10
N ALA A 62 -4.65 -12.22 -1.01
CA ALA A 62 -5.93 -12.86 -0.73
C ALA A 62 -5.78 -14.28 -0.12
N ASN A 63 -4.60 -14.88 -0.16
CA ASN A 63 -4.33 -16.24 0.27
C ASN A 63 -3.66 -16.26 1.65
N LEU A 64 -4.37 -16.75 2.67
CA LEU A 64 -3.85 -16.79 4.04
C LEU A 64 -2.61 -17.68 4.18
N LYS A 65 -2.51 -18.78 3.42
CA LYS A 65 -1.32 -19.66 3.45
C LYS A 65 -0.09 -18.94 2.90
N ASP A 66 -0.26 -18.12 1.86
CA ASP A 66 0.83 -17.30 1.32
C ASP A 66 1.27 -16.24 2.35
N ILE A 67 0.32 -15.67 3.10
CA ILE A 67 0.61 -14.69 4.16
C ILE A 67 1.34 -15.34 5.34
N GLU A 68 0.94 -16.56 5.74
CA GLU A 68 1.65 -17.33 6.77
C GLU A 68 3.09 -17.64 6.34
N ALA A 69 3.27 -18.18 5.13
CA ALA A 69 4.59 -18.46 4.57
C ALA A 69 5.46 -17.21 4.40
N LEU A 70 4.84 -16.05 4.15
CA LEU A 70 5.56 -14.77 4.12
C LEU A 70 6.15 -14.43 5.48
N ALA A 71 5.46 -14.67 6.59
CA ALA A 71 5.98 -14.40 7.92
C ALA A 71 7.22 -15.26 8.22
N ASP A 72 7.21 -16.54 7.86
CA ASP A 72 8.37 -17.43 7.99
C ASP A 72 9.56 -16.92 7.16
N THR A 73 9.30 -16.53 5.91
CA THR A 73 10.33 -15.98 5.02
C THR A 73 10.92 -14.66 5.56
N VAL A 74 10.10 -13.79 6.11
CA VAL A 74 10.55 -12.52 6.73
C VAL A 74 11.40 -12.82 7.97
N ALA A 75 11.00 -13.78 8.80
CA ALA A 75 11.77 -14.21 9.97
C ALA A 75 13.16 -14.74 9.57
N GLU A 76 13.23 -15.58 8.54
CA GLU A 76 14.48 -16.16 8.03
C GLU A 76 15.42 -15.07 7.46
N HIS A 77 14.91 -14.19 6.59
CA HIS A 77 15.76 -13.20 5.91
C HIS A 77 16.11 -11.99 6.78
N PHE A 78 15.20 -11.58 7.67
CA PHE A 78 15.33 -10.33 8.41
C PHE A 78 15.43 -10.53 9.92
N GLY A 79 14.84 -11.57 10.48
CA GLY A 79 14.75 -11.78 11.93
C GLY A 79 13.88 -10.77 12.66
N GLY A 80 13.56 -9.64 12.03
CA GLY A 80 12.69 -8.57 12.55
C GLY A 80 12.51 -7.48 11.54
N VAL A 81 11.55 -6.56 11.76
CA VAL A 81 11.08 -5.56 10.80
C VAL A 81 11.00 -4.18 11.45
N ASP A 82 11.58 -3.17 10.81
CA ASP A 82 11.55 -1.76 11.26
C ASP A 82 10.35 -0.99 10.67
N ALA A 83 9.88 -1.40 9.48
CA ALA A 83 8.66 -0.84 8.89
C ALA A 83 7.93 -1.87 8.02
N LEU A 84 6.59 -1.84 8.08
CA LEU A 84 5.71 -2.65 7.25
C LEU A 84 4.79 -1.75 6.43
N PHE A 85 4.93 -1.79 5.11
CA PHE A 85 4.03 -1.10 4.19
C PHE A 85 3.05 -2.09 3.56
N VAL A 86 1.81 -2.10 4.03
CA VAL A 86 0.73 -2.95 3.54
C VAL A 86 0.02 -2.23 2.41
N ASN A 87 0.54 -2.42 1.20
CA ASN A 87 0.12 -1.69 0.01
C ASN A 87 -0.64 -2.55 -1.01
N ALA A 88 -0.47 -3.87 -0.98
CA ALA A 88 -1.18 -4.76 -1.91
C ALA A 88 -2.68 -4.47 -1.92
N GLY A 89 -3.22 -4.21 -3.09
CA GLY A 89 -4.62 -3.88 -3.29
C GLY A 89 -4.99 -3.87 -4.76
N VAL A 90 -6.28 -3.90 -5.02
CA VAL A 90 -6.86 -3.81 -6.37
C VAL A 90 -7.99 -2.80 -6.37
N THR A 91 -8.20 -2.17 -7.53
CA THR A 91 -9.37 -1.35 -7.81
C THR A 91 -10.22 -2.07 -8.83
N ALA A 92 -11.51 -2.12 -8.60
CA ALA A 92 -12.50 -2.55 -9.58
C ALA A 92 -13.73 -1.66 -9.44
N SER A 93 -14.38 -1.40 -10.57
CA SER A 93 -15.58 -0.57 -10.66
C SER A 93 -16.69 -1.33 -11.37
N ALA A 94 -17.90 -1.24 -10.84
CA ALA A 94 -19.11 -1.70 -11.47
C ALA A 94 -20.30 -0.84 -11.00
N PRO A 95 -21.28 -0.56 -11.85
CA PRO A 95 -22.55 -0.01 -11.42
C PRO A 95 -23.17 -0.85 -10.30
N PHE A 96 -23.92 -0.21 -9.40
CA PHE A 96 -24.48 -0.89 -8.22
C PHE A 96 -25.32 -2.13 -8.59
N ASP A 97 -26.13 -2.01 -9.63
CA ASP A 97 -27.05 -3.06 -10.09
C ASP A 97 -26.39 -4.22 -10.83
N SER A 98 -25.11 -4.09 -11.19
CA SER A 98 -24.32 -5.13 -11.89
C SER A 98 -23.11 -5.63 -11.08
N THR A 99 -22.96 -5.17 -9.84
CA THR A 99 -21.92 -5.70 -8.94
C THR A 99 -22.23 -7.15 -8.57
N THR A 100 -21.28 -8.06 -8.81
CA THR A 100 -21.44 -9.47 -8.47
C THR A 100 -20.83 -9.81 -7.11
N GLU A 101 -21.26 -10.95 -6.54
CA GLU A 101 -20.71 -11.49 -5.29
C GLU A 101 -19.20 -11.77 -5.42
N GLU A 102 -18.78 -12.34 -6.55
CA GLU A 102 -17.35 -12.62 -6.80
C GLU A 102 -16.49 -11.35 -6.81
N MET A 103 -17.00 -10.26 -7.40
CA MET A 103 -16.32 -8.98 -7.38
C MET A 103 -16.25 -8.43 -5.96
N TYR A 104 -17.33 -8.54 -5.20
CA TYR A 104 -17.38 -8.11 -3.80
C TYR A 104 -16.33 -8.86 -2.97
N ASP A 105 -16.35 -10.19 -3.05
CA ASP A 105 -15.45 -11.06 -2.29
C ASP A 105 -13.99 -10.86 -2.67
N ALA A 106 -13.70 -10.69 -3.97
CA ALA A 106 -12.35 -10.42 -4.45
C ALA A 106 -11.82 -9.09 -3.89
N LEU A 107 -12.62 -8.01 -3.92
CA LEU A 107 -12.23 -6.71 -3.38
C LEU A 107 -12.00 -6.75 -1.87
N PHE A 108 -12.92 -7.33 -1.11
CA PHE A 108 -12.75 -7.45 0.35
C PHE A 108 -11.66 -8.44 0.72
N GLY A 109 -11.51 -9.54 -0.02
CA GLY A 109 -10.44 -10.51 0.16
C GLY A 109 -9.05 -9.86 0.08
N ILE A 110 -8.81 -9.09 -0.99
CA ILE A 110 -7.51 -8.48 -1.24
C ILE A 110 -7.34 -7.19 -0.42
N ASN A 111 -8.33 -6.29 -0.41
CA ASN A 111 -8.15 -4.95 0.14
C ASN A 111 -8.39 -4.86 1.66
N THR A 112 -9.02 -5.85 2.27
CA THR A 112 -9.47 -5.78 3.67
C THR A 112 -8.96 -6.97 4.48
N LYS A 113 -9.34 -8.19 4.11
CA LYS A 113 -8.94 -9.43 4.78
C LYS A 113 -7.42 -9.64 4.69
N GLY A 114 -6.85 -9.51 3.50
CA GLY A 114 -5.41 -9.67 3.28
C GLY A 114 -4.56 -8.73 4.14
N PRO A 115 -4.78 -7.42 4.12
CA PRO A 115 -4.09 -6.46 5.00
C PRO A 115 -4.19 -6.80 6.48
N TYR A 116 -5.38 -7.17 6.97
CA TYR A 116 -5.56 -7.55 8.38
C TYR A 116 -4.65 -8.72 8.76
N PHE A 117 -4.72 -9.82 8.01
CA PHE A 117 -3.91 -11.02 8.31
C PHE A 117 -2.43 -10.82 8.02
N THR A 118 -2.05 -9.95 7.08
CA THR A 118 -0.65 -9.56 6.88
C THR A 118 -0.08 -8.86 8.11
N VAL A 119 -0.81 -7.87 8.68
CA VAL A 119 -0.39 -7.22 9.93
C VAL A 119 -0.33 -8.24 11.07
N GLN A 120 -1.34 -9.11 11.20
CA GLN A 120 -1.39 -10.12 12.26
C GLN A 120 -0.20 -11.08 12.19
N ALA A 121 0.10 -11.62 11.02
CA ALA A 121 1.19 -12.59 10.82
C ALA A 121 2.58 -11.97 11.05
N LEU A 122 2.77 -10.71 10.62
CA LEU A 122 4.06 -10.02 10.76
C LEU A 122 4.20 -9.25 12.08
N ALA A 123 3.12 -9.05 12.82
CA ALA A 123 3.18 -8.36 14.10
C ALA A 123 4.25 -8.91 15.05
N PRO A 124 4.43 -10.24 15.24
CA PRO A 124 5.47 -10.77 16.11
C PRO A 124 6.90 -10.34 15.75
N LEU A 125 7.14 -10.00 14.50
CA LEU A 125 8.45 -9.61 13.95
C LEU A 125 8.70 -8.09 14.00
N LEU A 126 7.70 -7.28 14.32
CA LEU A 126 7.85 -5.82 14.41
C LEU A 126 8.66 -5.44 15.64
N HIS A 127 9.74 -4.68 15.44
CA HIS A 127 10.53 -4.13 16.52
C HIS A 127 9.76 -3.05 17.28
N GLU A 128 10.17 -2.77 18.53
CA GLU A 128 9.74 -1.57 19.24
C GLU A 128 10.09 -0.31 18.43
N GLY A 129 9.13 0.60 18.27
CA GLY A 129 9.29 1.81 17.47
C GLY A 129 8.94 1.65 15.99
N SER A 130 8.65 0.44 15.53
CA SER A 130 8.28 0.19 14.11
C SER A 130 7.04 0.97 13.69
N GLY A 131 7.00 1.30 12.39
CA GLY A 131 5.85 1.91 11.74
C GLY A 131 5.16 0.96 10.76
N VAL A 132 3.87 0.75 10.95
CA VAL A 132 2.99 0.08 9.97
C VAL A 132 2.22 1.14 9.21
N VAL A 133 2.25 1.07 7.87
CA VAL A 133 1.49 1.97 7.00
C VAL A 133 0.57 1.15 6.11
N LEU A 134 -0.73 1.48 6.13
CA LEU A 134 -1.75 0.83 5.30
C LEU A 134 -2.15 1.75 4.15
N THR A 135 -2.37 1.21 2.96
CA THR A 135 -2.84 2.00 1.81
C THR A 135 -4.37 1.99 1.75
N THR A 136 -4.99 3.06 2.21
CA THR A 136 -6.41 3.33 2.00
C THR A 136 -6.67 3.98 0.63
N SER A 137 -7.58 4.90 0.51
CA SER A 137 -7.85 5.72 -0.67
C SER A 137 -8.82 6.84 -0.29
N VAL A 138 -8.76 7.98 -0.97
CA VAL A 138 -9.74 9.06 -0.81
C VAL A 138 -11.19 8.63 -1.05
N VAL A 139 -11.42 7.56 -1.79
CA VAL A 139 -12.75 7.00 -2.03
C VAL A 139 -13.44 6.52 -0.74
N ASN A 140 -12.71 6.34 0.36
CA ASN A 140 -13.30 5.97 1.65
C ASN A 140 -14.14 7.10 2.29
N VAL A 141 -14.00 8.34 1.79
CA VAL A 141 -14.75 9.54 2.23
C VAL A 141 -15.51 10.21 1.09
N LEU A 142 -15.20 9.87 -0.17
CA LEU A 142 -15.86 10.42 -1.35
C LEU A 142 -16.95 9.47 -1.86
N GLY A 143 -18.09 10.02 -2.26
CA GLY A 143 -19.12 9.27 -2.99
C GLY A 143 -18.87 9.36 -4.49
N LEU A 144 -18.31 8.29 -5.07
CA LEU A 144 -18.03 8.19 -6.51
C LEU A 144 -18.83 7.06 -7.13
N ASP A 145 -19.38 7.30 -8.31
CA ASP A 145 -20.17 6.31 -9.05
C ASP A 145 -19.36 5.04 -9.33
N ALA A 146 -20.05 3.91 -9.33
CA ALA A 146 -19.52 2.58 -9.64
C ALA A 146 -18.39 2.09 -8.70
N LEU A 147 -18.12 2.76 -7.57
CA LEU A 147 -17.03 2.39 -6.65
C LEU A 147 -17.53 1.93 -5.27
N SER A 148 -18.80 1.60 -5.08
CA SER A 148 -19.40 1.33 -3.77
C SER A 148 -18.64 0.25 -2.97
N VAL A 149 -18.32 -0.89 -3.59
CA VAL A 149 -17.60 -2.00 -2.92
C VAL A 149 -16.13 -1.65 -2.67
N TYR A 150 -15.48 -1.00 -3.63
CA TYR A 150 -14.09 -0.54 -3.46
C TYR A 150 -14.00 0.48 -2.33
N SER A 151 -14.88 1.48 -2.31
CA SER A 151 -14.95 2.49 -1.25
C SER A 151 -15.17 1.85 0.13
N ALA A 152 -16.13 0.91 0.22
CA ALA A 152 -16.40 0.18 1.46
C ALA A 152 -15.17 -0.61 1.94
N SER A 153 -14.44 -1.28 1.04
CA SER A 153 -13.22 -2.02 1.39
C SER A 153 -12.12 -1.11 1.94
N LYS A 154 -11.97 0.10 1.39
CA LYS A 154 -10.99 1.09 1.86
C LYS A 154 -11.43 1.80 3.14
N ALA A 155 -12.73 2.01 3.34
CA ALA A 155 -13.29 2.52 4.59
C ALA A 155 -13.11 1.51 5.74
N ALA A 156 -13.31 0.21 5.48
CA ALA A 156 -13.00 -0.84 6.45
C ALA A 156 -11.53 -0.81 6.87
N LEU A 157 -10.61 -0.68 5.92
CA LEU A 157 -9.17 -0.60 6.20
C LEU A 157 -8.81 0.67 7.01
N ARG A 158 -9.46 1.81 6.72
CA ARG A 158 -9.31 3.02 7.53
C ARG A 158 -9.76 2.79 8.98
N SER A 159 -10.89 2.13 9.18
CA SER A 159 -11.37 1.79 10.53
C SER A 159 -10.40 0.86 11.26
N MET A 160 -9.90 -0.18 10.58
CA MET A 160 -8.90 -1.10 11.11
C MET A 160 -7.61 -0.40 11.53
N THR A 161 -7.16 0.62 10.79
CA THR A 161 -5.96 1.40 11.13
C THR A 161 -6.01 1.91 12.57
N ARG A 162 -7.15 2.44 13.01
CA ARG A 162 -7.32 2.97 14.38
C ARG A 162 -7.30 1.88 15.43
N THR A 163 -7.97 0.77 15.16
CA THR A 163 -8.05 -0.35 16.10
C THR A 163 -6.69 -1.05 16.24
N LEU A 164 -6.04 -1.35 15.11
CA LEU A 164 -4.68 -1.93 15.11
C LEU A 164 -3.66 -1.00 15.78
N ALA A 165 -3.78 0.31 15.59
CA ALA A 165 -2.94 1.28 16.29
C ALA A 165 -3.10 1.17 17.80
N ARG A 166 -4.34 1.02 18.29
CA ARG A 166 -4.62 0.85 19.72
C ARG A 166 -4.09 -0.48 20.25
N GLU A 167 -4.29 -1.57 19.53
CA GLU A 167 -3.89 -2.92 19.93
C GLU A 167 -2.37 -3.12 19.92
N LEU A 168 -1.64 -2.46 18.99
CA LEU A 168 -0.19 -2.57 18.89
C LEU A 168 0.57 -1.51 19.72
N LEU A 169 -0.13 -0.54 20.31
CA LEU A 169 0.47 0.50 21.14
C LEU A 169 1.26 -0.03 22.35
N PRO A 170 0.82 -1.09 23.09
CA PRO A 170 1.62 -1.66 24.18
C PRO A 170 2.97 -2.21 23.73
N ARG A 171 3.12 -2.55 22.45
CA ARG A 171 4.38 -2.98 21.81
C ARG A 171 5.19 -1.82 21.25
N LYS A 172 4.73 -0.59 21.46
CA LYS A 172 5.29 0.65 20.91
C LYS A 172 5.37 0.67 19.38
N VAL A 173 4.47 -0.08 18.71
CA VAL A 173 4.33 -0.09 17.25
C VAL A 173 3.26 0.93 16.86
N ARG A 174 3.59 1.80 15.91
CA ARG A 174 2.67 2.78 15.34
C ARG A 174 1.98 2.21 14.10
N VAL A 175 0.70 2.46 13.96
CA VAL A 175 -0.07 2.07 12.76
C VAL A 175 -0.77 3.29 12.21
N ASN A 176 -0.50 3.63 10.95
CA ASN A 176 -1.13 4.75 10.25
C ASN A 176 -1.56 4.32 8.85
N ALA A 177 -2.33 5.13 8.18
CA ALA A 177 -2.71 4.93 6.78
C ALA A 177 -2.25 6.10 5.91
N VAL A 178 -1.86 5.80 4.69
CA VAL A 178 -1.78 6.76 3.59
C VAL A 178 -3.01 6.63 2.71
N SER A 179 -3.61 7.75 2.32
CA SER A 179 -4.83 7.82 1.52
C SER A 179 -4.56 8.52 0.19
N PRO A 180 -4.15 7.80 -0.86
CA PRO A 180 -3.89 8.39 -2.15
C PRO A 180 -5.17 8.83 -2.85
N GLY A 181 -5.08 9.96 -3.56
CA GLY A 181 -6.00 10.36 -4.60
C GLY A 181 -5.65 9.75 -5.97
N PRO A 182 -5.99 10.41 -7.07
CA PRO A 182 -5.58 9.99 -8.41
C PRO A 182 -4.05 10.12 -8.57
N ILE A 183 -3.36 8.99 -8.57
CA ILE A 183 -1.89 8.91 -8.70
C ILE A 183 -1.52 8.29 -10.05
N ASP A 184 -0.60 8.90 -10.77
CA ASP A 184 -0.02 8.31 -11.97
C ASP A 184 0.98 7.22 -11.60
N THR A 185 0.52 5.98 -11.65
CA THR A 185 1.30 4.78 -11.33
C THR A 185 1.74 4.02 -12.57
N GLY A 186 1.37 4.50 -13.77
CA GLY A 186 1.53 3.78 -15.03
C GLY A 186 0.67 2.51 -15.15
N VAL A 187 -0.25 2.26 -14.22
CA VAL A 187 -1.16 1.08 -14.28
C VAL A 187 -2.16 1.24 -15.41
N LEU A 188 -2.72 2.44 -15.58
CA LEU A 188 -3.67 2.72 -16.67
C LEU A 188 -3.00 2.50 -18.03
N ASP A 189 -1.79 3.01 -18.21
CA ASP A 189 -1.03 2.93 -19.47
C ASP A 189 -0.74 1.47 -19.88
N ARG A 190 -0.65 0.55 -18.90
CA ARG A 190 -0.43 -0.88 -19.19
C ARG A 190 -1.73 -1.68 -19.40
N SER A 191 -2.87 -1.13 -19.05
CA SER A 191 -4.13 -1.88 -18.94
C SER A 191 -5.18 -1.45 -19.96
N LEU A 192 -5.06 -0.24 -20.51
CA LEU A 192 -6.08 0.38 -21.36
C LEU A 192 -5.46 1.00 -22.63
N PRO A 193 -6.25 1.20 -23.71
CA PRO A 193 -5.84 1.95 -24.89
C PRO A 193 -5.44 3.39 -24.54
N ALA A 194 -4.46 3.94 -25.26
CA ALA A 194 -3.86 5.25 -24.94
C ALA A 194 -4.86 6.42 -24.95
N ASP A 195 -5.83 6.41 -25.86
CA ASP A 195 -6.89 7.42 -25.95
C ASP A 195 -7.83 7.40 -24.74
N VAL A 196 -8.14 6.20 -24.25
CA VAL A 196 -8.96 6.02 -23.02
C VAL A 196 -8.17 6.50 -21.81
N VAL A 197 -6.89 6.16 -21.73
CA VAL A 197 -6.00 6.59 -20.63
C VAL A 197 -5.92 8.11 -20.57
N GLU A 198 -5.67 8.77 -21.68
CA GLU A 198 -5.53 10.24 -21.71
C GLU A 198 -6.85 10.93 -21.32
N THR A 199 -7.98 10.44 -21.80
CA THR A 199 -9.31 10.95 -21.40
C THR A 199 -9.54 10.81 -19.89
N MET A 200 -9.16 9.66 -19.30
CA MET A 200 -9.27 9.46 -17.86
C MET A 200 -8.31 10.38 -17.08
N LYS A 201 -7.07 10.51 -17.55
CA LYS A 201 -6.08 11.41 -16.92
C LYS A 201 -6.55 12.87 -16.98
N ASP A 202 -7.13 13.32 -18.09
CA ASP A 202 -7.68 14.67 -18.22
C ASP A 202 -8.88 14.91 -17.29
N THR A 203 -9.75 13.92 -17.15
CA THR A 203 -10.84 13.97 -16.17
C THR A 203 -10.30 14.13 -14.75
N TYR A 204 -9.30 13.31 -14.37
CA TYR A 204 -8.69 13.42 -13.04
C TYR A 204 -7.96 14.76 -12.83
N ARG A 205 -7.29 15.31 -13.86
CA ARG A 205 -6.65 16.63 -13.80
C ARG A 205 -7.68 17.74 -13.58
N SER A 206 -8.75 17.74 -14.37
CA SER A 206 -9.76 18.80 -14.33
C SER A 206 -10.60 18.80 -13.05
N THR A 207 -10.79 17.64 -12.41
CA THR A 207 -11.58 17.51 -11.18
C THR A 207 -10.74 17.65 -9.90
N ASN A 208 -9.41 17.53 -9.99
CA ASN A 208 -8.54 17.67 -8.82
C ASN A 208 -8.26 19.15 -8.52
N PRO A 209 -8.35 19.61 -7.26
CA PRO A 209 -8.04 21.00 -6.91
C PRO A 209 -6.66 21.49 -7.34
N MET A 210 -5.64 20.62 -7.30
CA MET A 210 -4.28 20.94 -7.79
C MET A 210 -4.12 20.78 -9.31
N GLN A 211 -5.16 20.43 -10.06
CA GLN A 211 -5.22 20.32 -11.52
C GLN A 211 -4.13 19.41 -12.13
N ARG A 212 -3.75 18.38 -11.40
CA ARG A 212 -2.82 17.34 -11.84
C ARG A 212 -3.08 16.02 -11.15
N LEU A 213 -2.51 14.95 -11.68
CA LEU A 213 -2.36 13.71 -10.92
C LEU A 213 -1.19 13.86 -9.94
N GLY A 214 -1.28 13.13 -8.82
CA GLY A 214 -0.13 12.92 -7.95
C GLY A 214 0.86 11.95 -8.58
N MET A 215 2.09 11.98 -8.08
CA MET A 215 3.16 11.06 -8.47
C MET A 215 3.33 9.98 -7.40
N SER A 216 3.76 8.78 -7.82
CA SER A 216 4.05 7.68 -6.88
C SER A 216 5.09 8.07 -5.82
N GLU A 217 6.04 8.95 -6.17
CA GLU A 217 7.08 9.50 -5.29
C GLU A 217 6.50 10.34 -4.15
N GLU A 218 5.42 11.09 -4.40
CA GLU A 218 4.75 11.89 -3.36
C GLU A 218 4.10 10.97 -2.31
N VAL A 219 3.51 9.86 -2.76
CA VAL A 219 2.95 8.85 -1.84
C VAL A 219 4.08 8.11 -1.11
N ALA A 220 5.16 7.74 -1.80
CA ALA A 220 6.31 7.07 -1.19
C ALA A 220 6.97 7.93 -0.10
N ALA A 221 7.07 9.24 -0.30
CA ALA A 221 7.58 10.19 0.70
C ALA A 221 6.67 10.24 1.94
N ALA A 222 5.35 10.25 1.75
CA ALA A 222 4.39 10.19 2.86
C ALA A 222 4.49 8.86 3.62
N VAL A 223 4.64 7.73 2.92
CA VAL A 223 4.88 6.42 3.53
C VAL A 223 6.15 6.42 4.37
N ALA A 224 7.23 6.97 3.86
CA ALA A 224 8.50 7.07 4.58
C ALA A 224 8.38 7.94 5.85
N TYR A 225 7.68 9.07 5.75
CA TYR A 225 7.37 9.89 6.92
C TYR A 225 6.54 9.13 7.96
N LEU A 226 5.45 8.47 7.56
CA LEU A 226 4.60 7.71 8.47
C LEU A 226 5.33 6.52 9.10
N ALA A 227 6.22 5.86 8.34
CA ALA A 227 7.01 4.74 8.83
C ALA A 227 8.06 5.16 9.87
N PHE A 228 8.78 6.26 9.66
CA PHE A 228 9.95 6.62 10.47
C PHE A 228 9.88 8.01 11.11
N GLY A 229 9.32 9.02 10.44
CA GLY A 229 9.30 10.42 10.89
C GLY A 229 8.15 10.77 11.84
N ALA A 230 7.00 10.14 11.67
CA ALA A 230 5.77 10.46 12.41
C ALA A 230 5.76 9.83 13.83
N THR A 231 6.76 10.12 14.65
CA THR A 231 7.01 9.47 15.94
C THR A 231 5.93 9.73 16.99
N PHE A 232 5.13 10.78 16.82
CA PHE A 232 4.01 11.11 17.71
C PHE A 232 2.64 10.98 17.01
N SER A 233 2.56 10.13 15.94
CA SER A 233 1.32 9.88 15.20
C SER A 233 1.05 8.40 15.10
N THR A 234 -0.13 7.98 15.54
CA THR A 234 -0.64 6.62 15.38
C THR A 234 -2.16 6.65 15.25
N GLY A 235 -2.74 5.78 14.44
CA GLY A 235 -4.17 5.73 14.14
C GLY A 235 -4.66 6.80 13.16
N THR A 236 -3.75 7.60 12.56
CA THR A 236 -4.10 8.64 11.60
C THR A 236 -4.21 8.09 10.18
N GLU A 237 -4.94 8.82 9.35
CA GLU A 237 -4.92 8.68 7.89
C GLU A 237 -4.38 9.97 7.29
N PHE A 238 -3.39 9.85 6.43
CA PHE A 238 -2.71 10.97 5.79
C PHE A 238 -3.07 11.03 4.30
N PRO A 239 -3.88 12.00 3.85
CA PRO A 239 -4.25 12.13 2.45
C PRO A 239 -3.07 12.65 1.61
N VAL A 240 -2.89 12.04 0.42
CA VAL A 240 -1.96 12.48 -0.64
C VAL A 240 -2.78 12.55 -1.92
N ASP A 241 -3.56 13.62 -2.08
CA ASP A 241 -4.68 13.65 -3.01
C ASP A 241 -4.88 14.97 -3.77
N GLY A 242 -3.97 15.93 -3.59
CA GLY A 242 -4.09 17.24 -4.20
C GLY A 242 -5.31 18.06 -3.72
N GLY A 243 -5.82 17.75 -2.53
CA GLY A 243 -6.96 18.42 -1.92
C GLY A 243 -8.32 17.78 -2.25
N ALA A 244 -8.37 16.70 -3.05
CA ALA A 244 -9.61 16.12 -3.55
C ALA A 244 -10.62 15.74 -2.46
N SER A 245 -10.17 15.36 -1.27
CA SER A 245 -11.03 14.98 -0.15
C SER A 245 -11.28 16.10 0.86
N GLN A 246 -10.71 17.29 0.67
CA GLN A 246 -10.75 18.38 1.66
C GLN A 246 -11.30 19.70 1.11
N LEU A 247 -11.25 19.95 -0.21
CA LEU A 247 -11.60 21.22 -0.86
C LEU A 247 -12.78 21.09 -1.81
#